data_5edd2b64b38a759cc6a9ce9b3531fffc
#
_entry.id   5edd2b64b38a759cc6a9ce9b3531fffc
#
_cell.length_a   1.000
_cell.length_b   1.000
_cell.length_c   1.000
_cell.angle_alpha   90.00
_cell.angle_beta   90.00
_cell.angle_gamma   90.00
#
_symmetry.space_group_name_H-M   'P 1'
#
loop_
_entity.id
_entity.type
_entity.pdbx_description
1 polymer ?
#
loop_
_entity_poly.entity_id
_entity_poly.type
_entity_poly.pdbx_seq_one_letter_code
_entity_poly.pdbx_strand_id
1 'polypeptide(L)'
;MVRVKEAAAEVVSEAAALAGRTEPLEFEPAKHVTASGPPQKRHRNQLPEPVRFALVVVLSFGFSTLGRLFVDHCTDNELATVARQPASRNEELLAAAWKLFGLALGWFANYDGYDLAALALLSHGPATVLLSVFYGIRPLTAGAYLGIEVVSTFLPFLLLRQLSSAHSAAPGVANREIIVDRGIQVLTSLHSSLIYSVVLFLASRTFLPNTFVLHFNGIPTIDPAADAVLFGFGTPLIQALSLLSGLAARTFIFTPLVTTPPTLEDQENSEFDPVSATLGQTVAWNLWGYTSRTKVSIIRTAVAMLFTAVGTYMDTALAINGVESYGAVVYASVWVTSALVTGLSLRYVGSI
;
A
#
# COMPACT_ATOMS: atom_id res chain seq x y z
N MET A 1 55.83 13.31 -19.63
CA MET A 1 55.39 14.08 -18.44
C MET A 1 54.87 15.49 -18.77
N VAL A 2 55.30 16.14 -19.87
CA VAL A 2 54.84 17.49 -20.24
C VAL A 2 53.38 17.51 -20.71
N ARG A 3 52.93 16.58 -21.56
CA ARG A 3 51.55 16.54 -22.11
C ARG A 3 50.44 16.30 -21.09
N VAL A 4 50.73 15.66 -19.94
CA VAL A 4 49.73 15.42 -18.90
C VAL A 4 49.50 16.68 -18.04
N LYS A 5 50.51 17.53 -17.90
CA LYS A 5 50.39 18.82 -17.20
C LYS A 5 49.64 19.87 -18.03
N GLU A 6 49.76 19.84 -19.34
CA GLU A 6 49.03 20.75 -20.23
C GLU A 6 47.54 20.40 -20.27
N ALA A 7 47.19 19.12 -20.38
CA ALA A 7 45.78 18.67 -20.31
C ALA A 7 45.10 18.95 -18.97
N ALA A 8 45.85 18.84 -17.86
CA ALA A 8 45.30 19.17 -16.52
C ALA A 8 45.11 20.69 -16.34
N ALA A 9 45.96 21.52 -16.93
CA ALA A 9 45.82 22.98 -16.88
C ALA A 9 44.62 23.45 -17.71
N GLU A 10 44.34 22.81 -18.85
CA GLU A 10 43.22 23.12 -19.73
C GLU A 10 41.88 22.79 -19.06
N VAL A 11 41.76 21.62 -18.42
CA VAL A 11 40.56 21.22 -17.65
C VAL A 11 40.32 22.14 -16.46
N VAL A 12 41.37 22.59 -15.77
CA VAL A 12 41.22 23.53 -14.65
C VAL A 12 40.80 24.92 -15.13
N SER A 13 41.27 25.37 -16.28
CA SER A 13 40.86 26.65 -16.87
C SER A 13 39.42 26.64 -17.36
N GLU A 14 38.98 25.54 -17.92
CA GLU A 14 37.60 25.35 -18.39
C GLU A 14 36.60 25.25 -17.20
N ALA A 15 36.98 24.57 -16.14
CA ALA A 15 36.23 24.53 -14.90
C ALA A 15 36.13 25.91 -14.19
N ALA A 16 37.21 26.72 -14.25
CA ALA A 16 37.21 28.09 -13.74
C ALA A 16 36.33 29.03 -14.58
N ALA A 17 36.30 28.84 -15.90
CA ALA A 17 35.45 29.60 -16.81
C ALA A 17 33.95 29.28 -16.63
N LEU A 18 33.63 28.05 -16.30
CA LEU A 18 32.26 27.61 -15.94
C LEU A 18 31.83 28.13 -14.56
N ALA A 19 32.73 28.21 -13.59
CA ALA A 19 32.46 28.75 -12.25
C ALA A 19 32.29 30.29 -12.25
N GLY A 20 32.83 30.99 -13.22
CA GLY A 20 32.73 32.46 -13.39
C GLY A 20 31.44 32.93 -14.06
N ARG A 21 30.59 32.05 -14.56
CA ARG A 21 29.30 32.35 -15.19
C ARG A 21 28.12 32.12 -14.25
N THR A 22 28.20 32.60 -13.02
CA THR A 22 27.01 32.80 -12.18
C THR A 22 26.48 34.22 -12.50
N GLU A 23 25.66 34.32 -13.54
CA GLU A 23 24.65 35.38 -13.57
C GLU A 23 23.75 35.17 -12.35
N PRO A 24 23.43 36.21 -11.58
CA PRO A 24 22.42 36.07 -10.51
C PRO A 24 21.14 35.65 -11.20
N LEU A 25 20.67 34.46 -10.88
CA LEU A 25 19.30 34.05 -11.20
C LEU A 25 18.37 35.08 -10.52
N GLU A 26 17.93 36.06 -11.29
CA GLU A 26 16.84 36.94 -10.91
C GLU A 26 15.62 36.03 -10.66
N PHE A 27 15.33 35.84 -9.39
CA PHE A 27 14.15 35.10 -8.93
C PHE A 27 12.95 36.00 -9.29
N GLU A 28 12.39 35.80 -10.51
CA GLU A 28 11.07 36.33 -10.78
C GLU A 28 10.12 35.73 -9.74
N PRO A 29 9.45 36.56 -8.93
CA PRO A 29 8.47 36.03 -7.98
C PRO A 29 7.42 35.28 -8.80
N ALA A 30 7.27 34.00 -8.49
CA ALA A 30 6.28 33.16 -9.12
C ALA A 30 4.95 33.91 -9.17
N LYS A 31 4.55 34.32 -10.38
CA LYS A 31 3.23 34.87 -10.62
C LYS A 31 2.24 33.90 -9.98
N HIS A 32 1.43 34.42 -9.06
CA HIS A 32 0.27 33.74 -8.54
C HIS A 32 -0.44 33.00 -9.69
N VAL A 33 -0.10 31.74 -9.89
CA VAL A 33 -0.95 30.85 -10.66
C VAL A 33 -2.12 30.56 -9.75
N THR A 34 -3.10 31.46 -9.77
CA THR A 34 -4.44 31.10 -9.39
C THR A 34 -4.75 29.85 -10.18
N ALA A 35 -4.92 28.73 -9.47
CA ALA A 35 -5.32 27.45 -10.02
C ALA A 35 -6.75 27.53 -10.57
N SER A 36 -6.94 28.37 -11.60
CA SER A 36 -8.07 28.32 -12.51
C SER A 36 -7.65 27.44 -13.69
N GLY A 37 -7.48 26.14 -13.43
CA GLY A 37 -7.60 25.15 -14.49
C GLY A 37 -8.96 25.38 -15.19
N PRO A 38 -9.06 25.12 -16.52
CA PRO A 38 -10.31 25.29 -17.22
C PRO A 38 -11.40 24.57 -16.44
N PRO A 39 -12.60 25.16 -16.27
CA PRO A 39 -13.65 24.58 -15.44
C PRO A 39 -13.89 23.16 -15.97
N GLN A 40 -13.52 22.17 -15.16
CA GLN A 40 -13.84 20.78 -15.46
C GLN A 40 -15.34 20.75 -15.70
N LYS A 41 -15.76 20.40 -16.90
CA LYS A 41 -17.17 20.25 -17.26
C LYS A 41 -17.78 19.32 -16.21
N ARG A 42 -18.42 19.91 -15.19
CA ARG A 42 -19.26 19.18 -14.24
C ARG A 42 -20.28 18.44 -15.09
N HIS A 43 -20.13 17.14 -15.16
CA HIS A 43 -21.16 16.27 -15.73
C HIS A 43 -22.46 16.53 -14.95
N ARG A 44 -23.42 17.14 -15.60
CA ARG A 44 -24.66 17.72 -15.05
C ARG A 44 -25.64 16.66 -14.50
N ASN A 45 -25.24 15.38 -14.46
CA ASN A 45 -26.06 14.23 -14.06
C ASN A 45 -25.37 13.30 -13.06
N GLN A 46 -24.50 13.82 -12.18
CA GLN A 46 -23.96 12.97 -11.12
C GLN A 46 -24.97 12.87 -9.97
N LEU A 47 -25.24 11.63 -9.55
CA LEU A 47 -26.05 11.34 -8.36
C LEU A 47 -25.45 12.06 -7.13
N PRO A 48 -26.29 12.49 -6.16
CA PRO A 48 -25.81 13.08 -4.91
C PRO A 48 -24.77 12.17 -4.22
N GLU A 49 -23.78 12.76 -3.56
CA GLU A 49 -22.71 12.00 -2.91
C GLU A 49 -23.17 10.89 -1.95
N PRO A 50 -24.17 11.11 -1.07
CA PRO A 50 -24.64 10.07 -0.18
C PRO A 50 -25.27 8.88 -0.94
N VAL A 51 -25.94 9.15 -2.07
CA VAL A 51 -26.52 8.08 -2.92
C VAL A 51 -25.40 7.28 -3.60
N ARG A 52 -24.35 7.94 -4.07
CA ARG A 52 -23.19 7.25 -4.65
C ARG A 52 -22.49 6.37 -3.63
N PHE A 53 -22.30 6.85 -2.39
CA PHE A 53 -21.71 6.04 -1.34
C PHE A 53 -22.58 4.83 -0.99
N ALA A 54 -23.90 5.01 -0.84
CA ALA A 54 -24.83 3.90 -0.61
C ALA A 54 -24.76 2.85 -1.73
N LEU A 55 -24.69 3.29 -3.00
CA LEU A 55 -24.52 2.38 -4.13
C LEU A 55 -23.16 1.65 -4.10
N VAL A 56 -22.06 2.32 -3.71
CA VAL A 56 -20.75 1.67 -3.52
C VAL A 56 -20.88 0.53 -2.50
N VAL A 57 -21.52 0.79 -1.37
CA VAL A 57 -21.71 -0.23 -0.31
C VAL A 57 -22.53 -1.41 -0.85
N VAL A 58 -23.69 -1.16 -1.44
CA VAL A 58 -24.56 -2.21 -1.97
C VAL A 58 -23.86 -3.04 -3.05
N LEU A 59 -23.20 -2.39 -4.00
CA LEU A 59 -22.45 -3.08 -5.06
C LEU A 59 -21.28 -3.89 -4.51
N SER A 60 -20.52 -3.34 -3.56
CA SER A 60 -19.37 -4.04 -2.96
C SER A 60 -19.82 -5.32 -2.23
N PHE A 61 -20.86 -5.25 -1.42
CA PHE A 61 -21.41 -6.44 -0.75
C PHE A 61 -22.01 -7.42 -1.76
N GLY A 62 -22.75 -6.91 -2.76
CA GLY A 62 -23.33 -7.74 -3.83
C GLY A 62 -22.28 -8.50 -4.63
N PHE A 63 -21.24 -7.82 -5.10
CA PHE A 63 -20.12 -8.46 -5.84
C PHE A 63 -19.36 -9.46 -4.97
N SER A 64 -19.11 -9.14 -3.69
CA SER A 64 -18.45 -10.08 -2.79
C SER A 64 -19.27 -11.33 -2.57
N THR A 65 -20.57 -11.21 -2.28
CA THR A 65 -21.46 -12.35 -2.06
C THR A 65 -21.64 -13.20 -3.31
N LEU A 66 -22.00 -12.57 -4.43
CA LEU A 66 -22.20 -13.29 -5.69
C LEU A 66 -20.89 -13.93 -6.20
N GLY A 67 -19.77 -13.21 -6.07
CA GLY A 67 -18.46 -13.72 -6.46
C GLY A 67 -18.05 -14.93 -5.63
N ARG A 68 -18.25 -14.90 -4.31
CA ARG A 68 -17.96 -16.07 -3.45
C ARG A 68 -18.83 -17.27 -3.81
N LEU A 69 -20.14 -17.09 -3.98
CA LEU A 69 -21.05 -18.16 -4.40
C LEU A 69 -20.62 -18.76 -5.76
N PHE A 70 -20.18 -17.92 -6.69
CA PHE A 70 -19.70 -18.39 -7.99
C PHE A 70 -18.42 -19.23 -7.85
N VAL A 71 -17.45 -18.76 -7.06
CA VAL A 71 -16.20 -19.51 -6.84
C VAL A 71 -16.46 -20.79 -6.08
N ASP A 72 -17.30 -20.77 -5.03
CA ASP A 72 -17.72 -21.98 -4.31
C ASP A 72 -18.29 -23.04 -5.25
N HIS A 73 -19.16 -22.62 -6.17
CA HIS A 73 -19.72 -23.54 -7.17
C HIS A 73 -18.66 -24.07 -8.15
N CYS A 74 -17.72 -23.24 -8.59
CA CYS A 74 -16.69 -23.64 -9.55
C CYS A 74 -15.55 -24.47 -8.94
N THR A 75 -15.38 -24.42 -7.62
CA THR A 75 -14.28 -25.08 -6.91
C THR A 75 -14.75 -26.21 -5.99
N ASP A 76 -16.00 -26.69 -6.17
CA ASP A 76 -16.61 -27.74 -5.36
C ASP A 76 -16.55 -27.46 -3.85
N ASN A 77 -16.69 -26.20 -3.47
CA ASN A 77 -16.59 -25.74 -2.07
C ASN A 77 -15.25 -26.11 -1.38
N GLU A 78 -14.16 -26.12 -2.10
CA GLU A 78 -12.84 -26.53 -1.57
C GLU A 78 -12.49 -25.75 -0.27
N LEU A 79 -12.77 -24.43 -0.22
CA LEU A 79 -12.47 -23.62 0.94
C LEU A 79 -13.26 -24.05 2.18
N ALA A 80 -14.46 -24.63 2.02
CA ALA A 80 -15.28 -25.12 3.13
C ALA A 80 -14.59 -26.23 3.92
N THR A 81 -13.61 -26.92 3.35
CA THR A 81 -12.85 -27.99 4.04
C THR A 81 -12.00 -27.47 5.20
N VAL A 82 -11.57 -26.21 5.12
CA VAL A 82 -10.74 -25.53 6.12
C VAL A 82 -11.45 -24.37 6.79
N ALA A 83 -12.62 -23.98 6.29
CA ALA A 83 -13.36 -22.83 6.79
C ALA A 83 -13.92 -23.11 8.20
N ARG A 84 -13.76 -22.13 9.08
CA ARG A 84 -14.38 -22.12 10.41
C ARG A 84 -15.83 -21.65 10.27
N GLN A 85 -16.74 -22.36 10.93
CA GLN A 85 -18.10 -21.86 11.10
C GLN A 85 -18.09 -20.71 12.11
N PRO A 86 -18.75 -19.58 11.84
CA PRO A 86 -18.83 -18.47 12.80
C PRO A 86 -19.42 -18.98 14.14
N ALA A 87 -18.74 -18.69 15.23
CA ALA A 87 -19.18 -19.10 16.56
C ALA A 87 -20.41 -18.32 17.02
N SER A 88 -20.63 -17.12 16.49
CA SER A 88 -21.73 -16.25 16.84
C SER A 88 -22.08 -15.29 15.71
N ARG A 89 -23.32 -14.80 15.72
CA ARG A 89 -23.76 -13.73 14.81
C ARG A 89 -22.90 -12.45 14.93
N ASN A 90 -22.27 -12.24 16.09
CA ASN A 90 -21.42 -11.09 16.31
C ASN A 90 -20.14 -11.14 15.44
N GLU A 91 -19.59 -12.32 15.16
CA GLU A 91 -18.43 -12.47 14.27
C GLU A 91 -18.79 -12.08 12.83
N GLU A 92 -19.97 -12.49 12.34
CA GLU A 92 -20.45 -12.09 11.02
C GLU A 92 -20.68 -10.58 10.92
N LEU A 93 -21.27 -9.99 11.95
CA LEU A 93 -21.49 -8.54 12.04
C LEU A 93 -20.17 -7.78 12.10
N LEU A 94 -19.16 -8.31 12.80
CA LEU A 94 -17.84 -7.72 12.88
C LEU A 94 -17.15 -7.72 11.50
N ALA A 95 -17.24 -8.82 10.75
CA ALA A 95 -16.70 -8.90 9.40
C ALA A 95 -17.38 -7.90 8.45
N ALA A 96 -18.72 -7.82 8.51
CA ALA A 96 -19.48 -6.86 7.71
C ALA A 96 -19.14 -5.40 8.11
N ALA A 97 -19.03 -5.12 9.41
CA ALA A 97 -18.66 -3.80 9.93
C ALA A 97 -17.23 -3.41 9.49
N TRP A 98 -16.29 -4.34 9.50
CA TRP A 98 -14.93 -4.11 9.02
C TRP A 98 -14.90 -3.76 7.53
N LYS A 99 -15.62 -4.51 6.70
CA LYS A 99 -15.75 -4.20 5.26
C LYS A 99 -16.38 -2.82 5.05
N LEU A 100 -17.47 -2.52 5.77
CA LEU A 100 -18.10 -1.20 5.70
C LEU A 100 -17.16 -0.07 6.15
N PHE A 101 -16.40 -0.29 7.22
CA PHE A 101 -15.37 0.66 7.68
C PHE A 101 -14.33 0.94 6.59
N GLY A 102 -13.84 -0.10 5.89
CA GLY A 102 -12.90 0.05 4.78
C GLY A 102 -13.47 0.90 3.62
N LEU A 103 -14.72 0.64 3.23
CA LEU A 103 -15.42 1.43 2.21
C LEU A 103 -15.63 2.89 2.66
N ALA A 104 -16.03 3.09 3.92
CA ALA A 104 -16.23 4.43 4.50
C ALA A 104 -14.90 5.20 4.57
N LEU A 105 -13.83 4.58 5.08
CA LEU A 105 -12.51 5.19 5.10
C LEU A 105 -12.08 5.59 3.68
N GLY A 106 -12.20 4.68 2.71
CA GLY A 106 -11.88 4.98 1.32
C GLY A 106 -12.68 6.16 0.76
N TRP A 107 -13.97 6.24 1.11
CA TRP A 107 -14.83 7.33 0.66
C TRP A 107 -14.44 8.66 1.28
N PHE A 108 -14.30 8.72 2.60
CA PHE A 108 -14.04 9.98 3.33
C PHE A 108 -12.58 10.43 3.26
N ALA A 109 -11.61 9.50 3.17
CA ALA A 109 -10.21 9.85 2.99
C ALA A 109 -9.82 10.17 1.53
N ASN A 110 -10.80 10.27 0.62
CA ASN A 110 -10.56 10.54 -0.80
C ASN A 110 -9.68 9.51 -1.52
N TYR A 111 -9.77 8.25 -1.12
CA TYR A 111 -9.12 7.15 -1.83
C TYR A 111 -9.93 6.77 -3.09
N ASP A 112 -9.27 6.31 -4.11
CA ASP A 112 -9.90 5.84 -5.34
C ASP A 112 -9.93 4.31 -5.43
N GLY A 113 -10.40 3.77 -6.56
CA GLY A 113 -10.46 2.34 -6.76
C GLY A 113 -9.11 1.64 -6.65
N TYR A 114 -8.02 2.24 -7.15
CA TYR A 114 -6.68 1.66 -7.07
C TYR A 114 -6.16 1.61 -5.63
N ASP A 115 -6.43 2.64 -4.83
CA ASP A 115 -6.11 2.68 -3.41
C ASP A 115 -6.82 1.53 -2.67
N LEU A 116 -8.13 1.34 -2.92
CA LEU A 116 -8.92 0.29 -2.27
C LEU A 116 -8.51 -1.11 -2.73
N ALA A 117 -8.20 -1.28 -4.01
CA ALA A 117 -7.68 -2.55 -4.53
C ALA A 117 -6.35 -2.93 -3.87
N ALA A 118 -5.46 -1.95 -3.71
CA ALA A 118 -4.18 -2.15 -3.04
C ALA A 118 -4.36 -2.51 -1.56
N LEU A 119 -5.24 -1.82 -0.84
CA LEU A 119 -5.56 -2.15 0.56
C LEU A 119 -6.21 -3.53 0.70
N ALA A 120 -7.14 -3.90 -0.18
CA ALA A 120 -7.76 -5.23 -0.18
C ALA A 120 -6.70 -6.32 -0.41
N LEU A 121 -5.78 -6.11 -1.33
CA LEU A 121 -4.70 -7.05 -1.61
C LEU A 121 -3.75 -7.21 -0.41
N LEU A 122 -3.36 -6.12 0.24
CA LEU A 122 -2.51 -6.15 1.44
C LEU A 122 -3.22 -6.78 2.65
N SER A 123 -4.54 -6.62 2.75
CA SER A 123 -5.37 -7.15 3.82
C SER A 123 -5.60 -8.67 3.70
N HIS A 124 -5.98 -9.15 2.50
CA HIS A 124 -6.40 -10.53 2.25
C HIS A 124 -5.31 -11.42 1.62
N GLY A 125 -4.25 -10.81 1.06
CA GLY A 125 -3.10 -11.53 0.51
C GLY A 125 -2.43 -12.50 1.49
N PRO A 126 -2.17 -12.11 2.74
CA PRO A 126 -1.58 -12.98 3.74
C PRO A 126 -2.34 -14.29 3.97
N ALA A 127 -3.66 -14.24 4.09
CA ALA A 127 -4.49 -15.42 4.25
C ALA A 127 -4.46 -16.32 3.01
N THR A 128 -4.38 -15.74 1.82
CA THR A 128 -4.21 -16.47 0.55
C THR A 128 -2.92 -17.29 0.53
N VAL A 129 -1.80 -16.71 1.02
CA VAL A 129 -0.54 -17.43 1.20
C VAL A 129 -0.71 -18.60 2.16
N LEU A 130 -1.31 -18.35 3.33
CA LEU A 130 -1.52 -19.37 4.36
C LEU A 130 -2.34 -20.54 3.83
N LEU A 131 -3.48 -20.25 3.20
CA LEU A 131 -4.38 -21.27 2.66
C LEU A 131 -3.72 -22.14 1.59
N SER A 132 -3.02 -21.53 0.65
CA SER A 132 -2.46 -22.28 -0.48
C SER A 132 -1.17 -23.00 -0.14
N VAL A 133 -0.34 -22.42 0.70
CA VAL A 133 0.99 -22.97 0.98
C VAL A 133 0.95 -24.00 2.11
N PHE A 134 0.17 -23.71 3.16
CA PHE A 134 0.17 -24.52 4.39
C PHE A 134 -1.08 -25.39 4.55
N TYR A 135 -2.22 -24.96 4.05
CA TYR A 135 -3.47 -25.75 4.12
C TYR A 135 -3.77 -26.58 2.88
N GLY A 136 -2.92 -26.46 1.83
CA GLY A 136 -3.06 -27.27 0.62
C GLY A 136 -4.24 -26.90 -0.28
N ILE A 137 -4.86 -25.73 -0.07
CA ILE A 137 -5.90 -25.22 -0.98
C ILE A 137 -5.28 -24.85 -2.32
N ARG A 138 -5.94 -25.25 -3.42
CA ARG A 138 -5.44 -24.95 -4.77
C ARG A 138 -5.16 -23.46 -4.93
N PRO A 139 -3.99 -23.08 -5.48
CA PRO A 139 -3.64 -21.66 -5.69
C PRO A 139 -4.67 -20.88 -6.50
N LEU A 140 -5.32 -21.55 -7.44
CA LEU A 140 -6.37 -20.94 -8.25
C LEU A 140 -7.61 -20.60 -7.41
N THR A 141 -8.02 -21.49 -6.49
CA THR A 141 -9.14 -21.28 -5.57
C THR A 141 -8.85 -20.12 -4.64
N ALA A 142 -7.74 -20.15 -3.92
CA ALA A 142 -7.35 -19.08 -3.00
C ALA A 142 -7.16 -17.73 -3.73
N GLY A 143 -6.54 -17.75 -4.91
CA GLY A 143 -6.38 -16.57 -5.76
C GLY A 143 -7.71 -16.01 -6.28
N ALA A 144 -8.70 -16.87 -6.58
CA ALA A 144 -10.04 -16.43 -6.99
C ALA A 144 -10.76 -15.70 -5.84
N TYR A 145 -10.69 -16.19 -4.61
CA TYR A 145 -11.24 -15.50 -3.44
C TYR A 145 -10.56 -14.15 -3.21
N LEU A 146 -9.23 -14.09 -3.29
CA LEU A 146 -8.51 -12.81 -3.23
C LEU A 146 -8.98 -11.86 -4.34
N GLY A 147 -9.12 -12.37 -5.57
CA GLY A 147 -9.62 -11.59 -6.70
C GLY A 147 -11.01 -11.01 -6.46
N ILE A 148 -11.92 -11.78 -5.84
CA ILE A 148 -13.26 -11.29 -5.48
C ILE A 148 -13.18 -10.15 -4.46
N GLU A 149 -12.37 -10.29 -3.41
CA GLU A 149 -12.23 -9.22 -2.40
C GLU A 149 -11.66 -7.94 -3.02
N VAL A 150 -10.67 -8.06 -3.90
CA VAL A 150 -10.10 -6.92 -4.64
C VAL A 150 -11.14 -6.31 -5.59
N VAL A 151 -11.80 -7.12 -6.43
CA VAL A 151 -12.76 -6.63 -7.43
C VAL A 151 -14.00 -6.03 -6.77
N SER A 152 -14.48 -6.64 -5.68
CA SER A 152 -15.67 -6.15 -4.96
C SER A 152 -15.47 -4.78 -4.31
N THR A 153 -14.24 -4.38 -4.05
CA THR A 153 -13.92 -3.03 -3.56
C THR A 153 -13.52 -2.09 -4.69
N PHE A 154 -12.72 -2.57 -5.65
CA PHE A 154 -12.20 -1.80 -6.77
C PHE A 154 -13.31 -1.30 -7.71
N LEU A 155 -14.16 -2.24 -8.19
CA LEU A 155 -15.10 -1.95 -9.26
C LEU A 155 -16.17 -0.91 -8.87
N PRO A 156 -16.82 -0.96 -7.70
CA PRO A 156 -17.76 0.08 -7.28
C PRO A 156 -17.13 1.47 -7.19
N PHE A 157 -15.89 1.56 -6.67
CA PHE A 157 -15.18 2.83 -6.60
C PHE A 157 -14.81 3.32 -8.01
N LEU A 158 -14.34 2.47 -8.90
CA LEU A 158 -14.01 2.84 -10.26
C LEU A 158 -15.24 3.39 -11.02
N LEU A 159 -16.42 2.81 -10.81
CA LEU A 159 -17.66 3.21 -11.48
C LEU A 159 -18.28 4.50 -10.91
N LEU A 160 -18.21 4.69 -9.60
CA LEU A 160 -18.96 5.75 -8.89
C LEU A 160 -18.09 6.89 -8.36
N ARG A 161 -16.77 6.75 -8.44
CA ARG A 161 -15.82 7.75 -8.00
C ARG A 161 -14.79 8.07 -9.07
N GLN A 162 -14.40 9.32 -9.17
CA GLN A 162 -13.30 9.75 -10.05
C GLN A 162 -11.96 9.31 -9.48
N LEU A 163 -11.01 9.05 -10.37
CA LEU A 163 -9.62 8.76 -9.98
C LEU A 163 -9.02 9.96 -9.23
N SER A 164 -8.20 9.67 -8.25
CA SER A 164 -7.40 10.67 -7.55
C SER A 164 -6.39 11.32 -8.50
N SER A 165 -5.94 12.51 -8.17
CA SER A 165 -4.86 13.17 -8.93
C SER A 165 -3.61 12.29 -9.03
N ALA A 166 -3.32 11.53 -7.99
CA ALA A 166 -2.19 10.61 -7.93
C ALA A 166 -2.24 9.51 -9.02
N HIS A 167 -3.42 8.97 -9.29
CA HIS A 167 -3.59 7.87 -10.26
C HIS A 167 -4.06 8.32 -11.64
N SER A 168 -4.59 9.55 -11.76
CA SER A 168 -5.06 10.07 -13.06
C SER A 168 -3.93 10.50 -13.99
N ALA A 169 -2.71 10.70 -13.47
CA ALA A 169 -1.56 11.24 -14.21
C ALA A 169 -1.92 12.48 -15.07
N ALA A 170 -2.87 13.28 -14.61
CA ALA A 170 -3.38 14.44 -15.33
C ALA A 170 -2.30 15.50 -15.55
N PRO A 171 -2.40 16.33 -16.59
CA PRO A 171 -1.52 17.49 -16.76
C PRO A 171 -1.61 18.42 -15.53
N GLY A 172 -0.46 18.80 -14.97
CA GLY A 172 -0.38 19.67 -13.77
C GLY A 172 -0.24 18.92 -12.45
N VAL A 173 -0.24 17.56 -12.44
CA VAL A 173 0.11 16.79 -11.25
C VAL A 173 1.60 16.92 -10.97
N ALA A 174 1.98 17.18 -9.72
CA ALA A 174 3.38 17.26 -9.32
C ALA A 174 4.10 15.95 -9.61
N ASN A 175 5.34 16.05 -10.10
CA ASN A 175 6.21 14.89 -10.41
C ASN A 175 5.54 13.82 -11.30
N ARG A 176 4.66 14.26 -12.19
CA ARG A 176 3.97 13.38 -13.15
C ARG A 176 4.94 12.46 -13.92
N GLU A 177 6.11 12.96 -14.25
CA GLU A 177 7.14 12.20 -14.97
C GLU A 177 7.55 10.94 -14.21
N ILE A 178 7.72 11.03 -12.88
CA ILE A 178 8.08 9.89 -12.03
C ILE A 178 6.99 8.82 -12.02
N ILE A 179 5.73 9.22 -11.95
CA ILE A 179 4.62 8.25 -11.88
C ILE A 179 4.30 7.60 -13.24
N VAL A 180 4.67 8.25 -14.35
CA VAL A 180 4.44 7.71 -15.71
C VAL A 180 5.64 6.87 -16.18
N ASP A 181 6.83 7.06 -15.60
CA ASP A 181 8.03 6.29 -15.94
C ASP A 181 7.86 4.81 -15.55
N ARG A 182 7.86 3.93 -16.57
CA ARG A 182 7.72 2.49 -16.37
C ARG A 182 8.89 1.86 -15.63
N GLY A 183 10.10 2.40 -15.81
CA GLY A 183 11.30 1.92 -15.12
C GLY A 183 11.18 2.14 -13.62
N ILE A 184 10.80 3.35 -13.21
CA ILE A 184 10.57 3.70 -11.80
C ILE A 184 9.42 2.87 -11.22
N GLN A 185 8.35 2.67 -11.99
CA GLN A 185 7.24 1.83 -11.57
C GLN A 185 7.65 0.38 -11.28
N VAL A 186 8.43 -0.22 -12.17
CA VAL A 186 8.92 -1.59 -12.01
C VAL A 186 9.91 -1.67 -10.86
N LEU A 187 10.90 -0.77 -10.82
CA LEU A 187 11.92 -0.78 -9.77
C LEU A 187 11.34 -0.60 -8.36
N THR A 188 10.41 0.34 -8.17
CA THR A 188 9.77 0.57 -6.88
C THR A 188 8.87 -0.60 -6.47
N SER A 189 8.19 -1.24 -7.41
CA SER A 189 7.40 -2.45 -7.14
C SER A 189 8.30 -3.64 -6.76
N LEU A 190 9.39 -3.86 -7.50
CA LEU A 190 10.36 -4.92 -7.20
C LEU A 190 11.06 -4.67 -5.87
N HIS A 191 11.45 -3.43 -5.58
CA HIS A 191 12.05 -3.04 -4.31
C HIS A 191 11.12 -3.36 -3.13
N SER A 192 9.85 -2.96 -3.23
CA SER A 192 8.85 -3.28 -2.22
C SER A 192 8.62 -4.79 -2.09
N SER A 193 8.52 -5.52 -3.22
CA SER A 193 8.38 -6.98 -3.24
C SER A 193 9.56 -7.68 -2.55
N LEU A 194 10.77 -7.19 -2.76
CA LEU A 194 11.97 -7.72 -2.12
C LEU A 194 11.91 -7.57 -0.59
N ILE A 195 11.42 -6.43 -0.08
CA ILE A 195 11.24 -6.21 1.36
C ILE A 195 10.26 -7.23 1.93
N TYR A 196 9.09 -7.44 1.30
CA TYR A 196 8.14 -8.47 1.73
C TYR A 196 8.78 -9.85 1.73
N SER A 197 9.51 -10.22 0.68
CA SER A 197 10.19 -11.51 0.57
C SER A 197 11.25 -11.71 1.65
N VAL A 198 12.06 -10.69 1.95
CA VAL A 198 13.11 -10.76 2.99
C VAL A 198 12.49 -10.91 4.38
N VAL A 199 11.46 -10.13 4.71
CA VAL A 199 10.81 -10.21 6.02
C VAL A 199 10.15 -11.57 6.22
N LEU A 200 9.43 -12.08 5.21
CA LEU A 200 8.83 -13.42 5.24
C LEU A 200 9.89 -14.51 5.37
N PHE A 201 10.99 -14.41 4.63
CA PHE A 201 12.12 -15.34 4.73
C PHE A 201 12.72 -15.35 6.14
N LEU A 202 13.01 -14.19 6.71
CA LEU A 202 13.56 -14.10 8.07
C LEU A 202 12.59 -14.68 9.11
N ALA A 203 11.30 -14.39 9.01
CA ALA A 203 10.29 -14.95 9.90
C ALA A 203 10.21 -16.47 9.78
N SER A 204 10.26 -17.02 8.55
CA SER A 204 10.23 -18.47 8.32
C SER A 204 11.48 -19.20 8.81
N ARG A 205 12.61 -18.50 8.90
CA ARG A 205 13.88 -19.08 9.43
C ARG A 205 14.01 -18.92 10.95
N THR A 206 13.13 -18.18 11.58
CA THR A 206 13.24 -17.88 13.03
C THR A 206 12.08 -18.48 13.81
N PHE A 207 10.98 -17.76 13.94
CA PHE A 207 9.90 -18.09 14.88
C PHE A 207 8.63 -18.64 14.21
N LEU A 208 8.42 -18.40 12.92
CA LEU A 208 7.17 -18.72 12.26
C LEU A 208 6.85 -20.22 12.22
N PRO A 209 7.82 -21.15 11.98
CA PRO A 209 7.57 -22.59 12.03
C PRO A 209 7.08 -23.06 13.41
N ASN A 210 7.70 -22.56 14.48
CA ASN A 210 7.27 -22.88 15.84
C ASN A 210 5.85 -22.36 16.12
N THR A 211 5.52 -21.16 15.62
CA THR A 211 4.18 -20.58 15.75
C THR A 211 3.15 -21.44 15.02
N PHE A 212 3.46 -21.93 13.82
CA PHE A 212 2.56 -22.81 13.07
C PHE A 212 2.29 -24.11 13.80
N VAL A 213 3.33 -24.77 14.32
CA VAL A 213 3.18 -26.03 15.06
C VAL A 213 2.34 -25.86 16.32
N LEU A 214 2.49 -24.75 17.04
CA LEU A 214 1.86 -24.57 18.34
C LEU A 214 0.42 -24.00 18.25
N HIS A 215 0.12 -23.19 17.23
CA HIS A 215 -1.10 -22.37 17.22
C HIS A 215 -1.96 -22.52 15.96
N PHE A 216 -1.56 -23.38 15.00
CA PHE A 216 -2.31 -23.63 13.77
C PHE A 216 -2.61 -25.10 13.61
N ASN A 217 -3.75 -25.53 14.13
CA ASN A 217 -4.21 -26.89 13.96
C ASN A 217 -4.72 -27.11 12.52
N GLY A 218 -4.47 -28.32 11.99
CA GLY A 218 -4.96 -28.69 10.66
C GLY A 218 -3.99 -28.34 9.51
N ILE A 219 -2.82 -27.80 9.79
CA ILE A 219 -1.75 -27.66 8.79
C ILE A 219 -1.19 -29.07 8.49
N PRO A 220 -1.23 -29.55 7.22
CA PRO A 220 -0.75 -30.89 6.87
C PRO A 220 0.77 -31.04 7.04
N THR A 221 1.55 -30.00 6.69
CA THR A 221 3.02 -29.99 6.78
C THR A 221 3.54 -28.57 6.94
N ILE A 222 4.68 -28.43 7.62
CA ILE A 222 5.43 -27.19 7.74
C ILE A 222 6.66 -27.13 6.80
N ASP A 223 6.85 -28.15 5.95
CA ASP A 223 7.98 -28.22 5.02
C ASP A 223 8.14 -26.94 4.19
N PRO A 224 7.07 -26.30 3.68
CA PRO A 224 7.21 -25.04 2.95
C PRO A 224 7.91 -23.92 3.74
N ALA A 225 7.79 -23.89 5.07
CA ALA A 225 8.50 -22.93 5.90
C ALA A 225 9.98 -23.34 6.09
N ALA A 226 10.26 -24.63 6.19
CA ALA A 226 11.63 -25.16 6.28
C ALA A 226 12.41 -24.97 4.98
N ASP A 227 11.74 -25.12 3.83
CA ASP A 227 12.32 -24.99 2.48
C ASP A 227 12.29 -23.54 1.96
N ALA A 228 12.03 -22.57 2.82
CA ALA A 228 11.97 -21.16 2.44
C ALA A 228 13.27 -20.69 1.79
N VAL A 229 13.16 -20.11 0.61
CA VAL A 229 14.24 -19.48 -0.16
C VAL A 229 14.06 -17.96 -0.11
N LEU A 230 15.15 -17.20 -0.26
CA LEU A 230 15.16 -15.73 -0.12
C LEU A 230 14.08 -15.01 -0.93
N PHE A 231 13.67 -15.54 -2.07
CA PHE A 231 12.63 -14.93 -2.94
C PHE A 231 11.26 -15.62 -2.84
N GLY A 232 10.93 -16.19 -1.71
CA GLY A 232 9.69 -16.89 -1.42
C GLY A 232 9.97 -18.30 -0.95
N PHE A 233 8.96 -18.94 -0.37
CA PHE A 233 9.05 -20.33 0.17
C PHE A 233 9.24 -21.40 -0.91
N GLY A 234 9.98 -21.10 -1.99
CA GLY A 234 10.18 -22.02 -3.09
C GLY A 234 8.96 -22.21 -3.99
N THR A 235 7.80 -21.63 -3.67
CA THR A 235 6.59 -21.74 -4.47
C THR A 235 6.37 -20.52 -5.35
N PRO A 236 6.01 -20.69 -6.64
CA PRO A 236 5.71 -19.57 -7.55
C PRO A 236 4.60 -18.64 -7.04
N LEU A 237 3.68 -19.19 -6.24
CA LEU A 237 2.57 -18.44 -5.67
C LEU A 237 3.04 -17.36 -4.68
N ILE A 238 3.97 -17.69 -3.78
CA ILE A 238 4.46 -16.70 -2.80
C ILE A 238 5.25 -15.60 -3.51
N GLN A 239 6.01 -15.96 -4.53
CA GLN A 239 6.71 -14.97 -5.35
C GLN A 239 5.71 -14.03 -6.04
N ALA A 240 4.64 -14.58 -6.63
CA ALA A 240 3.58 -13.79 -7.26
C ALA A 240 2.87 -12.88 -6.25
N LEU A 241 2.52 -13.39 -5.06
CA LEU A 241 1.87 -12.60 -4.01
C LEU A 241 2.79 -11.54 -3.39
N SER A 242 4.10 -11.84 -3.24
CA SER A 242 5.08 -10.82 -2.82
C SER A 242 5.20 -9.71 -3.87
N LEU A 243 5.18 -10.05 -5.15
CA LEU A 243 5.21 -9.08 -6.24
C LEU A 243 3.92 -8.22 -6.26
N LEU A 244 2.77 -8.84 -6.08
CA LEU A 244 1.49 -8.14 -5.97
C LEU A 244 1.44 -7.23 -4.73
N SER A 245 1.96 -7.68 -3.58
CA SER A 245 2.07 -6.86 -2.38
C SER A 245 2.99 -5.66 -2.59
N GLY A 246 4.11 -5.86 -3.31
CA GLY A 246 5.02 -4.77 -3.69
C GLY A 246 4.34 -3.76 -4.62
N LEU A 247 3.58 -4.23 -5.61
CA LEU A 247 2.79 -3.38 -6.48
C LEU A 247 1.72 -2.60 -5.70
N ALA A 248 1.02 -3.27 -4.77
CA ALA A 248 0.01 -2.64 -3.92
C ALA A 248 0.63 -1.56 -3.01
N ALA A 249 1.74 -1.86 -2.34
CA ALA A 249 2.44 -0.90 -1.49
C ALA A 249 2.94 0.32 -2.29
N ARG A 250 3.51 0.10 -3.48
CA ARG A 250 3.86 1.20 -4.39
C ARG A 250 2.64 2.03 -4.76
N THR A 251 1.55 1.41 -5.20
CA THR A 251 0.33 2.09 -5.62
C THR A 251 -0.27 2.91 -4.49
N PHE A 252 -0.37 2.32 -3.30
CA PHE A 252 -1.02 2.96 -2.15
C PHE A 252 -0.12 3.98 -1.44
N ILE A 253 1.19 3.74 -1.31
CA ILE A 253 2.09 4.60 -0.52
C ILE A 253 2.91 5.52 -1.42
N PHE A 254 3.65 4.97 -2.40
CA PHE A 254 4.63 5.73 -3.17
C PHE A 254 3.99 6.72 -4.15
N THR A 255 2.98 6.27 -4.91
CA THR A 255 2.36 7.12 -5.93
C THR A 255 1.77 8.40 -5.34
N PRO A 256 0.98 8.38 -4.24
CA PRO A 256 0.50 9.61 -3.61
C PRO A 256 1.60 10.43 -2.92
N LEU A 257 2.61 9.77 -2.35
CA LEU A 257 3.76 10.44 -1.75
C LEU A 257 4.45 11.37 -2.76
N VAL A 258 4.76 10.83 -3.95
CA VAL A 258 5.50 11.56 -4.98
C VAL A 258 4.66 12.67 -5.63
N THR A 259 3.35 12.43 -5.78
CA THR A 259 2.42 13.38 -6.42
C THR A 259 1.91 14.48 -5.49
N THR A 260 2.21 14.42 -4.19
CA THR A 260 1.83 15.48 -3.24
C THR A 260 2.64 16.73 -3.51
N PRO A 261 2.00 17.87 -3.87
CA PRO A 261 2.71 19.12 -4.06
C PRO A 261 3.16 19.71 -2.71
N PRO A 262 4.19 20.57 -2.70
CA PRO A 262 4.52 21.39 -1.55
C PRO A 262 3.33 22.27 -1.17
N THR A 263 3.11 22.44 0.13
CA THR A 263 2.01 23.26 0.67
C THR A 263 2.54 24.48 1.43
N LEU A 264 1.67 25.44 1.74
CA LEU A 264 2.03 26.58 2.61
C LEU A 264 2.48 26.11 3.99
N GLU A 265 1.89 25.02 4.50
CA GLU A 265 2.30 24.40 5.76
C GLU A 265 3.77 23.90 5.71
N ASP A 266 4.24 23.43 4.55
CA ASP A 266 5.64 23.04 4.40
C ASP A 266 6.59 24.23 4.52
N GLN A 267 6.18 25.38 4.00
CA GLN A 267 6.94 26.62 4.12
C GLN A 267 6.94 27.12 5.58
N GLU A 268 5.78 27.17 6.23
CA GLU A 268 5.65 27.54 7.65
C GLU A 268 6.50 26.64 8.56
N ASN A 269 6.49 25.30 8.28
CA ASN A 269 7.30 24.35 9.02
C ASN A 269 8.81 24.55 8.80
N SER A 270 9.23 25.00 7.62
CA SER A 270 10.64 25.28 7.30
C SER A 270 11.15 26.57 7.93
N GLU A 271 10.25 27.54 8.14
CA GLU A 271 10.55 28.84 8.73
C GLU A 271 10.36 28.85 10.27
N PHE A 272 9.97 27.71 10.87
CA PHE A 272 9.70 27.61 12.30
C PHE A 272 10.95 27.89 13.14
N ASP A 273 10.85 28.90 14.02
CA ASP A 273 11.92 29.26 14.95
C ASP A 273 11.63 28.73 16.36
N PRO A 274 12.36 27.69 16.84
CA PRO A 274 12.16 27.12 18.17
C PRO A 274 12.47 28.09 19.32
N VAL A 275 13.24 29.15 19.06
CA VAL A 275 13.67 30.11 20.12
C VAL A 275 12.54 31.07 20.48
N SER A 276 11.79 31.52 19.49
CA SER A 276 10.65 32.43 19.69
C SER A 276 9.33 31.71 19.98
N ALA A 277 9.28 30.38 19.75
CA ALA A 277 8.07 29.58 19.89
C ALA A 277 7.78 29.21 21.36
N THR A 278 6.50 29.03 21.69
CA THR A 278 6.07 28.47 22.95
C THR A 278 6.38 26.98 23.03
N LEU A 279 6.50 26.42 24.26
CA LEU A 279 6.73 25.00 24.47
C LEU A 279 5.72 24.11 23.72
N GLY A 280 4.42 24.48 23.73
CA GLY A 280 3.38 23.74 23.01
C GLY A 280 3.59 23.71 21.51
N GLN A 281 3.97 24.86 20.92
CA GLN A 281 4.29 24.95 19.48
C GLN A 281 5.53 24.12 19.13
N THR A 282 6.56 24.17 19.96
CA THR A 282 7.80 23.37 19.77
C THR A 282 7.50 21.87 19.85
N VAL A 283 6.69 21.44 20.81
CA VAL A 283 6.27 20.02 20.92
C VAL A 283 5.44 19.60 19.70
N ALA A 284 4.47 20.41 19.29
CA ALA A 284 3.64 20.13 18.12
C ALA A 284 4.49 20.03 16.85
N TRP A 285 5.44 20.95 16.66
CA TRP A 285 6.37 20.94 15.54
C TRP A 285 7.28 19.70 15.54
N ASN A 286 7.84 19.32 16.67
CA ASN A 286 8.68 18.12 16.78
C ASN A 286 7.90 16.83 16.50
N LEU A 287 6.61 16.77 16.88
CA LEU A 287 5.77 15.59 16.65
C LEU A 287 5.19 15.53 15.25
N TRP A 288 4.81 16.68 14.66
CA TRP A 288 4.04 16.71 13.41
C TRP A 288 4.49 17.79 12.40
N GLY A 289 5.65 18.46 12.62
CA GLY A 289 6.22 19.45 11.71
C GLY A 289 6.89 18.87 10.45
N TYR A 290 6.44 17.70 10.02
CA TYR A 290 6.93 17.06 8.79
C TYR A 290 6.35 17.72 7.54
N THR A 291 7.05 17.57 6.42
CA THR A 291 6.53 17.99 5.11
C THR A 291 5.26 17.23 4.75
N SER A 292 4.40 17.84 3.95
CA SER A 292 3.13 17.25 3.47
C SER A 292 3.34 15.89 2.82
N ARG A 293 4.40 15.70 2.04
CA ARG A 293 4.81 14.40 1.48
C ARG A 293 5.07 13.36 2.57
N THR A 294 5.84 13.74 3.59
CA THR A 294 6.13 12.85 4.72
C THR A 294 4.86 12.48 5.48
N LYS A 295 3.97 13.44 5.74
CA LYS A 295 2.68 13.19 6.40
C LYS A 295 1.81 12.20 5.62
N VAL A 296 1.72 12.37 4.31
CA VAL A 296 1.01 11.42 3.42
C VAL A 296 1.61 10.02 3.52
N SER A 297 2.94 9.89 3.48
CA SER A 297 3.60 8.59 3.63
C SER A 297 3.29 7.94 4.98
N ILE A 298 3.40 8.69 6.08
CA ILE A 298 3.12 8.18 7.44
C ILE A 298 1.67 7.70 7.54
N ILE A 299 0.70 8.53 7.13
CA ILE A 299 -0.71 8.18 7.22
C ILE A 299 -1.03 6.95 6.37
N ARG A 300 -0.58 6.91 5.12
CA ARG A 300 -0.83 5.78 4.22
C ARG A 300 -0.14 4.50 4.68
N THR A 301 1.07 4.58 5.22
CA THR A 301 1.75 3.42 5.83
C THR A 301 0.97 2.92 7.05
N ALA A 302 0.52 3.81 7.94
CA ALA A 302 -0.28 3.44 9.10
C ALA A 302 -1.63 2.78 8.70
N VAL A 303 -2.30 3.30 7.67
CA VAL A 303 -3.53 2.70 7.13
C VAL A 303 -3.24 1.33 6.52
N ALA A 304 -2.17 1.17 5.73
CA ALA A 304 -1.78 -0.12 5.18
C ALA A 304 -1.50 -1.14 6.30
N MET A 305 -0.76 -0.74 7.35
CA MET A 305 -0.50 -1.58 8.52
C MET A 305 -1.79 -1.99 9.24
N LEU A 306 -2.72 -1.06 9.45
CA LEU A 306 -4.01 -1.34 10.09
C LEU A 306 -4.83 -2.36 9.29
N PHE A 307 -4.96 -2.15 7.97
CA PHE A 307 -5.71 -3.07 7.11
C PHE A 307 -5.05 -4.44 7.02
N THR A 308 -3.73 -4.48 6.91
CA THR A 308 -2.97 -5.73 6.94
C THR A 308 -3.15 -6.46 8.28
N ALA A 309 -3.03 -5.75 9.41
CA ALA A 309 -3.16 -6.34 10.74
C ALA A 309 -4.54 -6.95 10.97
N VAL A 310 -5.57 -6.12 10.84
CA VAL A 310 -6.95 -6.53 11.16
C VAL A 310 -7.48 -7.51 10.12
N GLY A 311 -7.25 -7.25 8.82
CA GLY A 311 -7.69 -8.15 7.76
C GLY A 311 -7.05 -9.52 7.86
N THR A 312 -5.73 -9.60 7.99
CA THR A 312 -5.02 -10.87 8.18
C THR A 312 -5.50 -11.60 9.43
N TYR A 313 -5.69 -10.89 10.55
CA TYR A 313 -6.22 -11.50 11.77
C TYR A 313 -7.63 -12.08 11.56
N MET A 314 -8.53 -11.32 10.94
CA MET A 314 -9.91 -11.77 10.70
C MET A 314 -9.95 -12.95 9.74
N ASP A 315 -9.19 -12.89 8.65
CA ASP A 315 -9.15 -13.95 7.64
C ASP A 315 -8.46 -15.23 8.13
N THR A 316 -7.66 -15.15 9.21
CA THR A 316 -7.01 -16.32 9.80
C THR A 316 -7.73 -16.82 11.04
N ALA A 317 -7.85 -16.01 12.10
CA ALA A 317 -8.43 -16.44 13.38
C ALA A 317 -9.93 -16.70 13.31
N LEU A 318 -10.67 -15.92 12.49
CA LEU A 318 -12.13 -16.04 12.42
C LEU A 318 -12.61 -16.89 11.22
N ALA A 319 -11.78 -17.03 10.17
CA ALA A 319 -12.21 -17.71 8.96
C ALA A 319 -11.61 -19.12 8.79
N ILE A 320 -10.45 -19.43 9.41
CA ILE A 320 -9.80 -20.73 9.29
C ILE A 320 -10.00 -21.55 10.57
N ASN A 321 -10.42 -22.79 10.41
CA ASN A 321 -10.63 -23.70 11.53
C ASN A 321 -9.28 -24.09 12.17
N GLY A 322 -9.25 -24.13 13.52
CA GLY A 322 -8.07 -24.55 14.28
C GLY A 322 -6.96 -23.51 14.41
N VAL A 323 -7.18 -22.27 13.98
CA VAL A 323 -6.23 -21.18 14.20
C VAL A 323 -6.52 -20.48 15.51
N GLU A 324 -5.52 -20.43 16.40
CA GLU A 324 -5.61 -19.71 17.66
C GLU A 324 -5.34 -18.21 17.47
N SER A 325 -6.01 -17.37 18.25
CA SER A 325 -5.87 -15.90 18.17
C SER A 325 -4.42 -15.42 18.32
N TYR A 326 -3.64 -16.04 19.19
CA TYR A 326 -2.22 -15.69 19.35
C TYR A 326 -1.41 -15.97 18.09
N GLY A 327 -1.57 -17.16 17.49
CA GLY A 327 -0.91 -17.51 16.24
C GLY A 327 -1.28 -16.56 15.09
N ALA A 328 -2.56 -16.20 14.98
CA ALA A 328 -3.03 -15.24 13.99
C ALA A 328 -2.40 -13.85 14.17
N VAL A 329 -2.27 -13.36 15.40
CA VAL A 329 -1.60 -12.07 15.70
C VAL A 329 -0.12 -12.13 15.32
N VAL A 330 0.59 -13.21 15.68
CA VAL A 330 2.01 -13.39 15.32
C VAL A 330 2.16 -13.45 13.81
N TYR A 331 1.32 -14.18 13.10
CA TYR A 331 1.34 -14.24 11.64
C TYR A 331 1.06 -12.88 11.01
N ALA A 332 0.03 -12.16 11.46
CA ALA A 332 -0.29 -10.82 11.00
C ALA A 332 0.86 -9.83 11.24
N SER A 333 1.58 -9.94 12.37
CA SER A 333 2.70 -9.05 12.71
C SER A 333 3.85 -9.11 11.70
N VAL A 334 4.09 -10.28 11.08
CA VAL A 334 5.10 -10.41 10.00
C VAL A 334 4.76 -9.54 8.81
N TRP A 335 3.49 -9.55 8.38
CA TRP A 335 3.02 -8.78 7.24
C TRP A 335 2.93 -7.28 7.57
N VAL A 336 2.55 -6.93 8.79
CA VAL A 336 2.58 -5.54 9.30
C VAL A 336 4.00 -5.00 9.31
N THR A 337 4.97 -5.80 9.76
CA THR A 337 6.40 -5.44 9.72
C THR A 337 6.86 -5.21 8.29
N SER A 338 6.45 -6.07 7.35
CA SER A 338 6.72 -5.89 5.93
C SER A 338 6.16 -4.57 5.39
N ALA A 339 4.91 -4.24 5.75
CA ALA A 339 4.28 -2.98 5.35
C ALA A 339 4.98 -1.76 5.94
N LEU A 340 5.39 -1.82 7.22
CA LEU A 340 6.14 -0.76 7.91
C LEU A 340 7.49 -0.50 7.23
N VAL A 341 8.30 -1.55 7.06
CA VAL A 341 9.64 -1.43 6.46
C VAL A 341 9.53 -0.92 5.02
N THR A 342 8.54 -1.41 4.26
CA THR A 342 8.27 -0.93 2.91
C THR A 342 7.88 0.55 2.91
N GLY A 343 7.00 0.98 3.81
CA GLY A 343 6.58 2.38 3.91
C GLY A 343 7.74 3.32 4.25
N LEU A 344 8.61 2.92 5.19
CA LEU A 344 9.81 3.67 5.56
C LEU A 344 10.80 3.76 4.39
N SER A 345 11.00 2.65 3.68
CA SER A 345 11.90 2.59 2.53
C SER A 345 11.38 3.41 1.35
N LEU A 346 10.09 3.31 1.02
CA LEU A 346 9.47 4.11 -0.05
C LEU A 346 9.47 5.61 0.27
N ARG A 347 9.32 5.98 1.55
CA ARG A 347 9.51 7.37 1.98
C ARG A 347 10.92 7.85 1.69
N TYR A 348 11.94 7.04 2.01
CA TYR A 348 13.34 7.39 1.74
C TYR A 348 13.59 7.56 0.24
N VAL A 349 13.15 6.60 -0.57
CA VAL A 349 13.27 6.68 -2.05
C VAL A 349 12.53 7.89 -2.63
N GLY A 350 11.38 8.25 -2.10
CA GLY A 350 10.58 9.39 -2.57
C GLY A 350 11.08 10.76 -2.06
N SER A 351 12.07 10.79 -1.15
CA SER A 351 12.71 12.02 -0.65
C SER A 351 13.96 12.42 -1.42
N ILE A 352 14.49 11.52 -2.24
CA ILE A 352 15.63 11.78 -3.15
C ILE A 352 15.11 12.45 -4.41
#